data_a1346b06883b050de59c748076a1f66b
#
_entry.id   a1346b06883b050de59c748076a1f66b
#
_cell.length_a   1.000
_cell.length_b   1.000
_cell.length_c   1.000
_cell.angle_alpha   90.00
_cell.angle_beta   90.00
_cell.angle_gamma   90.00
#
_symmetry.space_group_name_H-M   'P 1'
#
loop_
_entity.id
_entity.type
_entity.pdbx_description
1 polymer ?
#
loop_
_entity_poly.entity_id
_entity_poly.type
_entity_poly.pdbx_seq_one_letter_code
_entity_poly.pdbx_strand_id
1 'polypeptide(L)'
;VGPEIQDIFDALDPHPAVVYNARYDILATNPAYRDLFVVPETVGTGIRNVLWPLFTVSEEACPVVHRTQELPIMVSTLRGAYGRHTGEPAWESFVEQLSAASPYFAELWRSGDVAPPGPRVKTFRHWATTGEIRMTSVSLSVNGLPECRIVAYTPADEESGERVAALRRRRKA
;
A
#
# COMPACT_ATOMS: atom_id res chain seq x y z
N VAL A 1 -9.42 -14.18 -2.92
CA VAL A 1 -10.16 -13.75 -1.72
C VAL A 1 -11.58 -14.32 -1.88
N GLY A 2 -12.06 -15.09 -0.88
CA GLY A 2 -13.38 -15.69 -0.95
C GLY A 2 -14.51 -14.66 -0.85
N PRO A 3 -15.75 -15.00 -1.26
CA PRO A 3 -16.88 -14.07 -1.27
C PRO A 3 -17.20 -13.50 0.13
N GLU A 4 -17.05 -14.30 1.18
CA GLU A 4 -17.33 -13.87 2.56
C GLU A 4 -16.36 -12.76 3.02
N ILE A 5 -15.11 -12.82 2.59
CA ILE A 5 -14.14 -11.77 2.88
C ILE A 5 -14.45 -10.53 2.05
N GLN A 6 -14.93 -10.71 0.83
CA GLN A 6 -15.33 -9.58 -0.02
C GLN A 6 -16.54 -8.84 0.57
N ASP A 7 -17.52 -9.55 1.09
CA ASP A 7 -18.69 -8.94 1.75
C ASP A 7 -18.30 -8.10 2.97
N ILE A 8 -17.41 -8.63 3.83
CA ILE A 8 -16.87 -7.86 4.97
C ILE A 8 -16.11 -6.64 4.47
N PHE A 9 -15.36 -6.82 3.40
CA PHE A 9 -14.50 -5.79 2.82
C PHE A 9 -15.31 -4.64 2.21
N ASP A 10 -16.42 -4.97 1.56
CA ASP A 10 -17.34 -3.99 1.01
C ASP A 10 -18.12 -3.27 2.14
N ALA A 11 -18.37 -3.94 3.26
CA ALA A 11 -18.98 -3.34 4.45
C ALA A 11 -18.07 -2.31 5.16
N LEU A 12 -16.75 -2.31 4.88
CA LEU A 12 -15.86 -1.25 5.36
C LEU A 12 -16.05 0.09 4.61
N ASP A 13 -16.78 0.12 3.50
CA ASP A 13 -17.13 1.37 2.81
C ASP A 13 -17.90 2.31 3.77
N PRO A 14 -17.56 3.58 3.94
CA PRO A 14 -16.72 4.43 3.09
C PRO A 14 -15.21 4.45 3.43
N HIS A 15 -14.72 3.60 4.29
CA HIS A 15 -13.31 3.57 4.66
C HIS A 15 -12.48 2.84 3.61
N PRO A 16 -11.43 3.47 3.04
CA PRO A 16 -10.54 2.79 2.12
C PRO A 16 -9.92 1.54 2.73
N ALA A 17 -10.01 0.42 2.04
CA ALA A 17 -9.46 -0.83 2.52
C ALA A 17 -8.85 -1.68 1.38
N VAL A 18 -7.78 -2.41 1.69
CA VAL A 18 -7.00 -3.23 0.78
C VAL A 18 -6.55 -4.53 1.46
N VAL A 19 -6.51 -5.63 0.71
CA VAL A 19 -5.88 -6.87 1.13
C VAL A 19 -4.53 -6.98 0.44
N TYR A 20 -3.47 -7.10 1.22
CA TYR A 20 -2.12 -7.38 0.76
C TYR A 20 -1.69 -8.79 1.15
N ASN A 21 -0.90 -9.43 0.30
CA ASN A 21 -0.03 -10.52 0.74
C ASN A 21 1.27 -9.97 1.38
N ALA A 22 2.14 -10.87 1.83
CA ALA A 22 3.40 -10.50 2.47
C ALA A 22 4.37 -9.73 1.54
N ARG A 23 4.24 -9.88 0.23
CA ARG A 23 5.03 -9.16 -0.79
C ARG A 23 4.41 -7.84 -1.22
N TYR A 24 3.32 -7.41 -0.58
CA TYR A 24 2.54 -6.21 -0.94
C TYR A 24 1.81 -6.28 -2.29
N ASP A 25 1.59 -7.49 -2.81
CA ASP A 25 0.68 -7.66 -3.93
C ASP A 25 -0.76 -7.40 -3.46
N ILE A 26 -1.50 -6.65 -4.24
CA ILE A 26 -2.89 -6.31 -3.96
C ILE A 26 -3.77 -7.49 -4.38
N LEU A 27 -4.42 -8.12 -3.42
CA LEU A 27 -5.33 -9.25 -3.65
C LEU A 27 -6.79 -8.78 -3.80
N ALA A 28 -7.17 -7.73 -3.08
CA ALA A 28 -8.49 -7.12 -3.18
C ALA A 28 -8.45 -5.66 -2.74
N THR A 29 -9.38 -4.86 -3.24
CA THR A 29 -9.60 -3.47 -2.84
C THR A 29 -11.08 -3.18 -2.80
N ASN A 30 -11.53 -2.38 -1.83
CA ASN A 30 -12.89 -1.86 -1.88
C ASN A 30 -13.00 -0.59 -2.76
N PRO A 31 -14.22 -0.13 -3.08
CA PRO A 31 -14.41 1.07 -3.90
C PRO A 31 -13.72 2.31 -3.34
N ALA A 32 -13.78 2.53 -2.01
CA ALA A 32 -13.17 3.69 -1.38
C ALA A 32 -11.64 3.70 -1.52
N TYR A 33 -10.98 2.54 -1.49
CA TYR A 33 -9.55 2.44 -1.73
C TYR A 33 -9.17 2.88 -3.15
N ARG A 34 -9.96 2.46 -4.15
CA ARG A 34 -9.75 2.83 -5.56
C ARG A 34 -10.00 4.31 -5.84
N ASP A 35 -10.80 4.97 -4.99
CA ASP A 35 -11.01 6.43 -5.08
C ASP A 35 -9.81 7.21 -4.55
N LEU A 36 -9.11 6.66 -3.55
CA LEU A 36 -7.97 7.30 -2.90
C LEU A 36 -6.62 6.94 -3.56
N PHE A 37 -6.48 5.70 -4.04
CA PHE A 37 -5.22 5.21 -4.59
C PHE A 37 -5.38 4.63 -5.99
N VAL A 38 -4.58 5.13 -6.91
CA VAL A 38 -4.41 4.53 -8.24
C VAL A 38 -3.17 3.64 -8.19
N VAL A 39 -3.36 2.32 -8.26
CA VAL A 39 -2.25 1.37 -8.33
C VAL A 39 -2.30 0.69 -9.69
N PRO A 40 -1.40 1.05 -10.60
CA PRO A 40 -1.31 0.41 -11.91
C PRO A 40 -0.84 -1.05 -11.77
N GLU A 41 -1.16 -1.86 -12.75
CA GLU A 41 -0.57 -3.20 -12.86
C GLU A 41 0.92 -3.09 -13.15
N THR A 42 1.71 -3.95 -12.51
CA THR A 42 3.15 -4.04 -12.81
C THR A 42 3.33 -4.59 -14.21
N VAL A 43 4.09 -3.88 -15.04
CA VAL A 43 4.27 -4.20 -16.45
C VAL A 43 4.71 -5.65 -16.64
N GLY A 44 3.98 -6.39 -17.47
CA GLY A 44 4.31 -7.76 -17.85
C GLY A 44 3.91 -8.87 -16.86
N THR A 45 3.34 -8.54 -15.70
CA THR A 45 2.98 -9.54 -14.68
C THR A 45 1.48 -9.70 -14.45
N GLY A 46 0.67 -8.71 -14.81
CA GLY A 46 -0.76 -8.65 -14.46
C GLY A 46 -1.02 -8.47 -12.95
N ILE A 47 0.03 -8.32 -12.15
CA ILE A 47 -0.05 -8.17 -10.69
C ILE A 47 0.01 -6.69 -10.32
N ARG A 48 -0.88 -6.27 -9.43
CA ARG A 48 -0.84 -4.96 -8.81
C ARG A 48 -0.06 -5.05 -7.51
N ASN A 49 1.07 -4.38 -7.43
CA ASN A 49 1.91 -4.33 -6.24
C ASN A 49 2.08 -2.89 -5.79
N VAL A 50 1.86 -2.62 -4.51
CA VAL A 50 1.90 -1.23 -4.01
C VAL A 50 3.33 -0.68 -3.91
N LEU A 51 4.34 -1.52 -3.69
CA LEU A 51 5.73 -1.04 -3.58
C LEU A 51 6.25 -0.54 -4.93
N TRP A 52 5.86 -1.22 -6.01
CA TRP A 52 6.37 -0.88 -7.34
C TRP A 52 6.21 0.61 -7.68
N PRO A 53 4.99 1.18 -7.72
CA PRO A 53 4.84 2.60 -8.01
C PRO A 53 5.49 3.50 -6.96
N LEU A 54 5.48 3.13 -5.68
CA LEU A 54 6.08 3.94 -4.62
C LEU A 54 7.59 4.13 -4.79
N PHE A 55 8.26 3.18 -5.42
CA PHE A 55 9.71 3.24 -5.66
C PHE A 55 10.10 3.69 -7.08
N THR A 56 9.19 3.63 -8.05
CA THR A 56 9.51 3.92 -9.46
C THR A 56 8.96 5.25 -9.98
N VAL A 57 7.98 5.86 -9.30
CA VAL A 57 7.51 7.21 -9.66
C VAL A 57 8.41 8.29 -9.07
N SER A 58 8.38 9.50 -9.63
CA SER A 58 9.06 10.65 -9.06
C SER A 58 8.51 10.99 -7.66
N GLU A 59 9.27 11.75 -6.89
CA GLU A 59 8.85 12.14 -5.53
C GLU A 59 7.57 12.98 -5.55
N GLU A 60 7.42 13.86 -6.54
CA GLU A 60 6.25 14.71 -6.70
C GLU A 60 4.99 13.90 -7.06
N ALA A 61 5.16 12.81 -7.83
CA ALA A 61 4.07 11.94 -8.24
C ALA A 61 3.75 10.86 -7.19
N CYS A 62 4.61 10.68 -6.18
CA CYS A 62 4.39 9.70 -5.13
C CYS A 62 3.20 10.12 -4.25
N PRO A 63 2.19 9.26 -4.06
CA PRO A 63 1.05 9.59 -3.21
C PRO A 63 1.42 9.69 -1.72
N VAL A 64 2.51 9.10 -1.29
CA VAL A 64 2.99 9.13 0.10
C VAL A 64 3.85 10.36 0.33
N VAL A 65 3.41 11.27 1.20
CA VAL A 65 4.10 12.55 1.47
C VAL A 65 5.41 12.33 2.22
N HIS A 66 5.38 11.53 3.30
CA HIS A 66 6.57 11.26 4.14
C HIS A 66 7.31 10.01 3.68
N ARG A 67 7.72 10.02 2.44
CA ARG A 67 8.34 8.89 1.74
C ARG A 67 9.58 8.33 2.46
N THR A 68 10.44 9.21 2.96
CA THR A 68 11.67 8.82 3.67
C THR A 68 11.41 8.17 5.04
N GLN A 69 10.22 8.32 5.59
CA GLN A 69 9.81 7.64 6.83
C GLN A 69 9.05 6.33 6.55
N GLU A 70 8.16 6.34 5.56
CA GLU A 70 7.26 5.22 5.28
C GLU A 70 7.92 4.08 4.51
N LEU A 71 8.71 4.39 3.47
CA LEU A 71 9.28 3.36 2.59
C LEU A 71 10.31 2.46 3.29
N PRO A 72 11.19 2.95 4.18
CA PRO A 72 12.08 2.08 4.96
C PRO A 72 11.32 1.05 5.81
N ILE A 73 10.18 1.45 6.39
CA ILE A 73 9.31 0.56 7.17
C ILE A 73 8.71 -0.54 6.29
N MET A 74 8.24 -0.17 5.11
CA MET A 74 7.68 -1.13 4.16
C MET A 74 8.74 -2.13 3.68
N VAL A 75 9.97 -1.67 3.39
CA VAL A 75 11.09 -2.54 3.00
C VAL A 75 11.50 -3.46 4.14
N SER A 76 11.57 -2.95 5.38
CA SER A 76 11.86 -3.78 6.56
C SER A 76 10.81 -4.88 6.74
N THR A 77 9.53 -4.57 6.57
CA THR A 77 8.44 -5.55 6.64
C THR A 77 8.56 -6.60 5.53
N LEU A 78 8.84 -6.16 4.29
CA LEU A 78 9.07 -7.05 3.15
C LEU A 78 10.24 -8.01 3.41
N ARG A 79 11.35 -7.49 3.95
CA ARG A 79 12.55 -8.30 4.27
C ARG A 79 12.26 -9.35 5.34
N GLY A 80 11.48 -8.98 6.37
CA GLY A 80 11.04 -9.93 7.40
C GLY A 80 10.21 -11.08 6.83
N ALA A 81 9.38 -10.81 5.83
CA ALA A 81 8.64 -11.83 5.11
C ALA A 81 9.57 -12.65 4.19
N TYR A 82 10.43 -11.99 3.44
CA TYR A 82 11.38 -12.63 2.50
C TYR A 82 12.24 -13.70 3.16
N GLY A 83 12.62 -13.53 4.43
CA GLY A 83 13.39 -14.53 5.15
C GLY A 83 12.74 -15.93 5.21
N ARG A 84 11.41 -16.02 5.06
CA ARG A 84 10.67 -17.29 5.00
C ARG A 84 10.51 -17.84 3.58
N HIS A 85 10.82 -17.03 2.58
CA HIS A 85 10.65 -17.31 1.15
C HIS A 85 11.97 -17.31 0.38
N THR A 86 13.09 -17.41 1.11
CA THR A 86 14.44 -17.47 0.49
C THR A 86 14.51 -18.68 -0.44
N GLY A 87 14.97 -18.47 -1.69
CA GLY A 87 15.04 -19.51 -2.71
C GLY A 87 13.76 -19.66 -3.54
N GLU A 88 12.69 -18.92 -3.24
CA GLU A 88 11.49 -18.92 -4.07
C GLU A 88 11.66 -17.95 -5.27
N PRO A 89 11.61 -18.46 -6.53
CA PRO A 89 11.91 -17.65 -7.71
C PRO A 89 11.06 -16.38 -7.84
N ALA A 90 9.79 -16.44 -7.42
CA ALA A 90 8.89 -15.30 -7.48
C ALA A 90 9.29 -14.16 -6.54
N TRP A 91 9.87 -14.48 -5.37
CA TRP A 91 10.36 -13.51 -4.42
C TRP A 91 11.71 -12.94 -4.83
N GLU A 92 12.62 -13.77 -5.28
CA GLU A 92 13.94 -13.35 -5.76
C GLU A 92 13.82 -12.44 -6.96
N SER A 93 13.04 -12.84 -7.96
CA SER A 93 12.78 -12.05 -9.16
C SER A 93 12.13 -10.70 -8.84
N PHE A 94 11.19 -10.65 -7.89
CA PHE A 94 10.58 -9.38 -7.46
C PHE A 94 11.59 -8.42 -6.85
N VAL A 95 12.42 -8.90 -5.92
CA VAL A 95 13.46 -8.10 -5.26
C VAL A 95 14.51 -7.62 -6.27
N GLU A 96 14.96 -8.51 -7.16
CA GLU A 96 15.93 -8.19 -8.20
C GLU A 96 15.40 -7.12 -9.15
N GLN A 97 14.19 -7.30 -9.68
CA GLN A 97 13.56 -6.35 -10.60
C GLN A 97 13.33 -4.99 -9.96
N LEU A 98 12.82 -4.95 -8.72
CA LEU A 98 12.58 -3.68 -8.04
C LEU A 98 13.89 -2.99 -7.66
N SER A 99 14.94 -3.75 -7.31
CA SER A 99 16.28 -3.22 -7.07
C SER A 99 16.90 -2.63 -8.34
N ALA A 100 16.69 -3.27 -9.48
CA ALA A 100 17.15 -2.75 -10.78
C ALA A 100 16.39 -1.49 -11.20
N ALA A 101 15.10 -1.39 -10.88
CA ALA A 101 14.25 -0.26 -11.24
C ALA A 101 14.40 0.95 -10.30
N SER A 102 14.85 0.74 -9.05
CA SER A 102 14.96 1.80 -8.04
C SER A 102 16.26 1.69 -7.23
N PRO A 103 17.22 2.60 -7.44
CA PRO A 103 18.41 2.70 -6.60
C PRO A 103 18.07 2.90 -5.11
N TYR A 104 17.02 3.65 -4.81
CA TYR A 104 16.57 3.88 -3.43
C TYR A 104 16.06 2.59 -2.77
N PHE A 105 15.28 1.78 -3.50
CA PHE A 105 14.91 0.46 -2.99
C PHE A 105 16.14 -0.44 -2.76
N ALA A 106 17.06 -0.49 -3.74
CA ALA A 106 18.29 -1.28 -3.64
C ALA A 106 19.15 -0.89 -2.44
N GLU A 107 19.24 0.41 -2.13
CA GLU A 107 19.94 0.92 -0.95
C GLU A 107 19.26 0.44 0.35
N LEU A 108 17.96 0.68 0.49
CA LEU A 108 17.19 0.23 1.67
C LEU A 108 17.22 -1.28 1.83
N TRP A 109 17.16 -2.03 0.73
CA TRP A 109 17.23 -3.49 0.78
C TRP A 109 18.58 -3.99 1.29
N ARG A 110 19.68 -3.36 0.86
CA ARG A 110 21.05 -3.73 1.23
C ARG A 110 21.43 -3.32 2.64
N SER A 111 20.93 -2.19 3.14
CA SER A 111 21.29 -1.67 4.47
C SER A 111 20.96 -2.68 5.58
N GLY A 112 19.96 -3.50 5.39
CA GLY A 112 19.55 -4.48 6.40
C GLY A 112 18.86 -3.87 7.62
N ASP A 113 18.66 -2.55 7.65
CA ASP A 113 18.10 -1.85 8.79
C ASP A 113 16.69 -2.31 9.12
N VAL A 114 16.43 -2.47 10.41
CA VAL A 114 15.09 -2.69 10.94
C VAL A 114 14.50 -1.31 11.27
N ALA A 115 13.52 -0.91 10.49
CA ALA A 115 12.84 0.35 10.76
C ALA A 115 11.92 0.21 11.99
N PRO A 116 11.80 1.27 12.81
CA PRO A 116 10.84 1.28 13.92
C PRO A 116 9.42 1.17 13.35
N PRO A 117 8.43 0.78 14.19
CA PRO A 117 7.04 0.80 13.78
C PRO A 117 6.64 2.16 13.21
N GLY A 118 5.96 2.15 12.07
CA GLY A 118 5.53 3.38 11.42
C GLY A 118 4.45 4.11 12.20
N PRO A 119 4.26 5.41 11.92
CA PRO A 119 3.18 6.17 12.48
C PRO A 119 1.84 5.57 12.05
N ARG A 120 0.86 5.59 12.96
CA ARG A 120 -0.50 5.18 12.62
C ARG A 120 -1.15 6.15 11.64
N VAL A 121 -0.83 7.42 11.74
CA VAL A 121 -1.30 8.47 10.81
C VAL A 121 -0.32 8.57 9.66
N LYS A 122 -0.82 8.34 8.46
CA LYS A 122 -0.11 8.47 7.19
C LYS A 122 -0.66 9.65 6.41
N THR A 123 0.22 10.36 5.75
CA THR A 123 -0.14 11.54 4.97
C THR A 123 0.00 11.23 3.48
N PHE A 124 -1.09 11.49 2.76
CA PHE A 124 -1.17 11.24 1.33
C PHE A 124 -1.47 12.54 0.57
N ARG A 125 -1.03 12.58 -0.68
CA ARG A 125 -1.46 13.57 -1.67
C ARG A 125 -2.27 12.88 -2.76
N HIS A 126 -3.22 13.59 -3.32
CA HIS A 126 -4.03 13.09 -4.42
C HIS A 126 -4.20 14.19 -5.47
N TRP A 127 -4.00 13.86 -6.74
CA TRP A 127 -4.03 14.83 -7.86
C TRP A 127 -5.34 15.61 -8.00
N ALA A 128 -6.45 15.04 -7.54
CA ALA A 128 -7.78 15.63 -7.64
C ALA A 128 -8.20 16.46 -6.40
N THR A 129 -7.32 16.61 -5.42
CA THR A 129 -7.57 17.42 -4.21
C THR A 129 -6.46 18.44 -4.02
N THR A 130 -6.81 19.55 -3.40
CA THR A 130 -5.83 20.50 -2.87
C THR A 130 -5.52 20.13 -1.41
N GLY A 131 -4.22 20.13 -1.05
CA GLY A 131 -3.78 19.80 0.29
C GLY A 131 -3.62 18.30 0.56
N GLU A 132 -3.18 17.99 1.75
CA GLU A 132 -2.83 16.66 2.19
C GLU A 132 -4.03 15.93 2.81
N ILE A 133 -4.05 14.60 2.69
CA ILE A 133 -5.06 13.73 3.27
C ILE A 133 -4.37 12.91 4.36
N ARG A 134 -4.73 13.14 5.61
CA ARG A 134 -4.19 12.41 6.76
C ARG A 134 -5.12 11.26 7.13
N MET A 135 -4.57 10.04 7.11
CA MET A 135 -5.34 8.82 7.35
C MET A 135 -4.69 7.98 8.44
N THR A 136 -5.47 7.56 9.40
CA THR A 136 -5.06 6.53 10.37
C THR A 136 -5.18 5.16 9.70
N SER A 137 -4.10 4.38 9.73
CA SER A 137 -4.10 3.02 9.19
C SER A 137 -4.19 1.98 10.29
N VAL A 138 -5.01 0.96 10.07
CA VAL A 138 -5.14 -0.23 10.93
C VAL A 138 -4.87 -1.46 10.07
N SER A 139 -3.99 -2.34 10.56
CA SER A 139 -3.68 -3.61 9.90
C SER A 139 -4.27 -4.76 10.69
N LEU A 140 -5.04 -5.61 10.02
CA LEU A 140 -5.72 -6.78 10.58
C LEU A 140 -5.20 -8.05 9.90
N SER A 141 -4.80 -9.05 10.68
CA SER A 141 -4.47 -10.39 10.16
C SER A 141 -5.75 -11.16 9.87
N VAL A 142 -5.75 -11.94 8.79
CA VAL A 142 -6.90 -12.75 8.39
C VAL A 142 -6.61 -14.22 8.70
N ASN A 143 -7.34 -14.80 9.63
CA ASN A 143 -7.25 -16.23 9.89
C ASN A 143 -7.72 -17.02 8.65
N GLY A 144 -6.95 -18.03 8.25
CA GLY A 144 -7.24 -18.81 7.04
C GLY A 144 -6.66 -18.26 5.74
N LEU A 145 -6.07 -17.04 5.76
CA LEU A 145 -5.25 -16.50 4.68
C LEU A 145 -3.85 -16.20 5.24
N PRO A 146 -2.97 -17.19 5.32
CA PRO A 146 -1.64 -17.00 5.87
C PRO A 146 -0.91 -15.91 5.07
N GLU A 147 -0.15 -15.09 5.79
CA GLU A 147 0.64 -13.99 5.23
C GLU A 147 -0.16 -12.88 4.52
N CYS A 148 -1.48 -12.87 4.68
CA CYS A 148 -2.33 -11.80 4.19
C CYS A 148 -2.77 -10.87 5.33
N ARG A 149 -2.94 -9.59 5.01
CA ARG A 149 -3.50 -8.60 5.93
C ARG A 149 -4.46 -7.67 5.24
N ILE A 150 -5.49 -7.29 5.95
CA ILE A 150 -6.36 -6.17 5.57
C ILE A 150 -5.75 -4.91 6.15
N VAL A 151 -5.58 -3.89 5.34
CA VAL A 151 -5.24 -2.54 5.82
C VAL A 151 -6.43 -1.64 5.52
N ALA A 152 -7.01 -1.09 6.58
CA ALA A 152 -8.09 -0.12 6.50
C ALA A 152 -7.60 1.27 6.92
N TYR A 153 -8.18 2.28 6.32
CA TYR A 153 -7.83 3.68 6.56
C TYR A 153 -9.05 4.47 7.01
N THR A 154 -8.89 5.27 8.07
CA THR A 154 -9.89 6.23 8.52
C THR A 154 -9.32 7.64 8.48
N PRO A 155 -10.09 8.68 8.13
CA PRO A 155 -9.60 10.04 8.20
C PRO A 155 -9.11 10.38 9.61
N ALA A 156 -7.95 11.01 9.71
CA ALA A 156 -7.37 11.41 10.99
C ALA A 156 -7.96 12.72 11.54
N ASP A 157 -8.62 13.48 10.67
CA ASP A 157 -9.25 14.77 10.97
C ASP A 157 -10.43 15.01 10.03
N GLU A 158 -11.26 16.02 10.35
CA GLU A 158 -12.46 16.39 9.61
C GLU A 158 -12.12 16.84 8.17
N GLU A 159 -11.08 17.63 8.00
CA GLU A 159 -10.66 18.14 6.70
C GLU A 159 -10.25 17.00 5.75
N SER A 160 -9.52 16.01 6.27
CA SER A 160 -9.19 14.81 5.51
C SER A 160 -10.42 13.97 5.15
N GLY A 161 -11.40 13.92 6.06
CA GLY A 161 -12.70 13.28 5.81
C GLY A 161 -13.47 13.94 4.66
N GLU A 162 -13.52 15.27 4.65
CA GLU A 162 -14.16 16.02 3.57
C GLU A 162 -13.48 15.81 2.22
N ARG A 163 -12.13 15.77 2.19
CA ARG A 163 -11.36 15.50 0.98
C ARG A 163 -11.63 14.10 0.44
N VAL A 164 -11.61 13.07 1.28
CA VAL A 164 -11.96 11.69 0.88
C VAL A 164 -13.40 11.62 0.35
N ALA A 165 -14.36 12.25 1.02
CA ALA A 165 -15.74 12.31 0.56
C ALA A 165 -15.88 13.02 -0.80
N ALA A 166 -15.09 14.07 -1.05
CA ALA A 166 -15.08 14.76 -2.33
C ALA A 166 -14.54 13.87 -3.48
N LEU A 167 -13.50 13.07 -3.24
CA LEU A 167 -12.98 12.10 -4.21
C LEU A 167 -14.06 11.10 -4.63
N ARG A 168 -14.80 10.58 -3.64
CA ARG A 168 -15.87 9.62 -3.89
C ARG A 168 -17.03 10.20 -4.72
N ARG A 169 -17.40 11.46 -4.47
CA ARG A 169 -18.45 12.14 -5.27
C ARG A 169 -18.04 12.28 -6.72
N ARG A 170 -16.76 12.61 -7.00
CA ARG A 170 -16.25 12.75 -8.38
C ARG A 170 -16.31 11.46 -9.18
N ARG A 171 -16.12 10.31 -8.55
CA ARG A 171 -16.18 9.02 -9.25
C ARG A 171 -17.60 8.58 -9.58
N LYS A 172 -18.61 9.05 -8.83
CA LYS A 172 -20.02 8.71 -9.06
C LYS A 172 -20.72 9.62 -10.07
N ALA A 173 -20.09 10.77 -10.43
CA ALA A 173 -20.55 11.71 -11.44
C ALA A 173 -19.99 11.37 -12.82
#